data_ac17fded930f217b82f4d5c18785e5b2
#
_entry.id   ac17fded930f217b82f4d5c18785e5b2
#
_cell.length_a   1.000
_cell.length_b   1.000
_cell.length_c   1.000
_cell.angle_alpha   90.00
_cell.angle_beta   90.00
_cell.angle_gamma   90.00
#
_symmetry.space_group_name_H-M   'P 1'
#
loop_
_entity.id
_entity.type
_entity.pdbx_description
1 polymer ?
#
loop_
_entity_poly.entity_id
_entity_poly.type
_entity_poly.pdbx_seq_one_letter_code
_entity_poly.pdbx_strand_id
1 'polypeptide(L)'
;WGDHILILYARDVLARTGQGQPIIFDVKCSQALPHEITKAGGTPIMWKTGHSLIKDKMKETHAPIAGEMSGHMFFTEGFYGHDDAVYGAARLLRIVADSGKSVSELLADVPKFVSTPELRVDVPEERKFAIVDDAVRYFRERHEVVDVDGVRVLFGDGW
;
A
#
# COMPACT_ATOMS: atom_id res chain seq x y z
N TRP A 1 7.63 -7.59 -4.09
CA TRP A 1 6.27 -7.42 -3.62
C TRP A 1 5.65 -6.16 -4.24
N GLY A 2 4.31 -6.13 -4.33
CA GLY A 2 3.57 -5.03 -4.96
C GLY A 2 3.80 -3.69 -4.26
N ASP A 3 3.90 -3.68 -2.95
CA ASP A 3 4.17 -2.49 -2.14
C ASP A 3 5.53 -1.83 -2.48
N HIS A 4 6.58 -2.63 -2.76
CA HIS A 4 7.87 -2.09 -3.19
C HIS A 4 7.80 -1.46 -4.59
N ILE A 5 7.02 -2.07 -5.50
CA ILE A 5 6.80 -1.49 -6.83
C ILE A 5 5.97 -0.20 -6.70
N LEU A 6 4.98 -0.18 -5.80
CA LEU A 6 4.20 1.02 -5.52
C LEU A 6 5.05 2.19 -5.00
N ILE A 7 6.15 1.93 -4.27
CA ILE A 7 7.11 2.98 -3.88
C ILE A 7 7.67 3.69 -5.13
N LEU A 8 8.09 2.91 -6.15
CA LEU A 8 8.63 3.49 -7.38
C LEU A 8 7.59 4.31 -8.13
N TYR A 9 6.37 3.79 -8.25
CA TYR A 9 5.27 4.51 -8.87
C TYR A 9 4.90 5.77 -8.11
N ALA A 10 4.84 5.72 -6.78
CA ALA A 10 4.55 6.89 -5.95
C ALA A 10 5.59 7.99 -6.13
N ARG A 11 6.89 7.64 -6.12
CA ARG A 11 7.99 8.58 -6.39
C ARG A 11 7.86 9.23 -7.77
N ASP A 12 7.58 8.44 -8.81
CA ASP A 12 7.39 8.93 -10.19
C ASP A 12 6.15 9.82 -10.33
N VAL A 13 5.02 9.42 -9.76
CA VAL A 13 3.77 10.20 -9.80
C VAL A 13 3.95 11.53 -9.05
N LEU A 14 4.49 11.51 -7.84
CA LEU A 14 4.72 12.71 -7.03
C LEU A 14 5.69 13.69 -7.70
N ALA A 15 6.71 13.20 -8.37
CA ALA A 15 7.63 14.05 -9.14
C ALA A 15 6.93 14.79 -10.29
N ARG A 16 5.85 14.24 -10.83
CA ARG A 16 5.10 14.83 -11.96
C ARG A 16 3.87 15.63 -11.53
N THR A 17 3.18 15.21 -10.48
CA THR A 17 1.93 15.84 -10.03
C THR A 17 2.13 16.86 -8.91
N GLY A 18 3.30 16.90 -8.32
CA GLY A 18 3.61 17.77 -7.19
C GLY A 18 3.39 17.11 -5.84
N GLN A 19 3.81 17.82 -4.80
CA GLN A 19 3.73 17.36 -3.42
C GLN A 19 2.31 17.40 -2.84
N GLY A 20 2.11 16.69 -1.73
CA GLY A 20 0.85 16.66 -0.99
C GLY A 20 -0.19 15.68 -1.56
N GLN A 21 0.08 15.05 -2.70
CA GLN A 21 -0.88 14.12 -3.31
C GLN A 21 -1.12 12.89 -2.43
N PRO A 22 -2.38 12.46 -2.28
CA PRO A 22 -2.71 11.24 -1.56
C PRO A 22 -2.27 10.00 -2.36
N ILE A 23 -1.63 9.07 -1.68
CA ILE A 23 -1.25 7.76 -2.23
C ILE A 23 -1.91 6.69 -1.38
N ILE A 24 -2.80 5.89 -1.98
CA ILE A 24 -3.57 4.89 -1.26
C ILE A 24 -2.90 3.52 -1.38
N PHE A 25 -2.93 2.76 -0.29
CA PHE A 25 -2.42 1.39 -0.26
C PHE A 25 -3.16 0.53 0.77
N ASP A 26 -3.15 -0.78 0.56
CA ASP A 26 -3.86 -1.68 1.46
C ASP A 26 -3.12 -1.91 2.79
N VAL A 27 -3.87 -2.32 3.81
CA VAL A 27 -3.39 -2.53 5.18
C VAL A 27 -2.26 -3.55 5.29
N LYS A 28 -2.08 -4.44 4.32
CA LYS A 28 -1.04 -5.49 4.31
C LYS A 28 0.33 -4.99 3.86
N CYS A 29 0.39 -3.81 3.24
CA CYS A 29 1.65 -3.24 2.77
C CYS A 29 2.66 -3.01 3.90
N SER A 30 3.94 -3.11 3.55
CA SER A 30 5.07 -2.85 4.45
C SER A 30 5.05 -1.42 5.00
N GLN A 31 5.55 -1.24 6.23
CA GLN A 31 5.74 0.10 6.83
C GLN A 31 6.77 0.95 6.05
N ALA A 32 7.59 0.35 5.19
CA ALA A 32 8.46 1.09 4.28
C ALA A 32 7.65 2.01 3.34
N LEU A 33 6.47 1.56 2.90
CA LEU A 33 5.67 2.29 1.91
C LEU A 33 5.19 3.66 2.41
N PRO A 34 4.47 3.79 3.55
CA PRO A 34 4.08 5.10 4.07
C PRO A 34 5.28 6.00 4.37
N HIS A 35 6.39 5.44 4.86
CA HIS A 35 7.62 6.20 5.07
C HIS A 35 8.17 6.78 3.76
N GLU A 36 8.28 5.98 2.71
CA GLU A 36 8.80 6.42 1.42
C GLU A 36 7.86 7.38 0.68
N ILE A 37 6.53 7.21 0.82
CA ILE A 37 5.55 8.17 0.31
C ILE A 37 5.74 9.53 0.98
N THR A 38 5.85 9.57 2.32
CA THR A 38 6.06 10.82 3.07
C THR A 38 7.39 11.47 2.69
N LYS A 39 8.47 10.69 2.60
CA LYS A 39 9.80 11.15 2.17
C LYS A 39 9.78 11.76 0.76
N ALA A 40 8.95 11.21 -0.13
CA ALA A 40 8.76 11.75 -1.48
C ALA A 40 7.80 12.97 -1.53
N GLY A 41 7.24 13.39 -0.40
CA GLY A 41 6.35 14.53 -0.29
C GLY A 41 4.88 14.23 -0.55
N GLY A 42 4.47 12.96 -0.54
CA GLY A 42 3.07 12.54 -0.65
C GLY A 42 2.39 12.37 0.70
N THR A 43 1.08 12.16 0.68
CA THR A 43 0.26 11.84 1.85
C THR A 43 -0.14 10.37 1.81
N PRO A 44 0.43 9.50 2.66
CA PRO A 44 0.09 8.08 2.69
C PRO A 44 -1.30 7.85 3.28
N ILE A 45 -2.13 7.06 2.60
CA ILE A 45 -3.46 6.66 3.07
C ILE A 45 -3.55 5.14 3.06
N MET A 46 -3.48 4.54 4.24
CA MET A 46 -3.74 3.11 4.40
C MET A 46 -5.24 2.84 4.37
N TRP A 47 -5.66 1.85 3.58
CA TRP A 47 -7.07 1.57 3.37
C TRP A 47 -7.37 0.07 3.36
N LYS A 48 -8.65 -0.27 3.23
CA LYS A 48 -9.13 -1.65 3.13
C LYS A 48 -8.63 -2.31 1.86
N THR A 49 -8.31 -3.60 1.96
CA THR A 49 -7.99 -4.45 0.82
C THR A 49 -9.22 -4.64 -0.07
N GLY A 50 -9.03 -4.58 -1.38
CA GLY A 50 -10.08 -4.85 -2.37
C GLY A 50 -10.22 -3.73 -3.37
N HIS A 51 -10.16 -4.11 -4.66
CA HIS A 51 -10.09 -3.15 -5.77
C HIS A 51 -11.25 -2.15 -5.84
N SER A 52 -12.48 -2.55 -5.48
CA SER A 52 -13.63 -1.64 -5.44
C SER A 52 -13.51 -0.61 -4.32
N LEU A 53 -13.12 -1.05 -3.12
CA LEU A 53 -12.94 -0.19 -1.95
C LEU A 53 -11.81 0.83 -2.17
N ILE A 54 -10.72 0.39 -2.78
CA ILE A 54 -9.59 1.26 -3.13
C ILE A 54 -10.02 2.29 -4.20
N LYS A 55 -10.71 1.87 -5.26
CA LYS A 55 -11.17 2.78 -6.31
C LYS A 55 -12.16 3.83 -5.78
N ASP A 56 -13.04 3.45 -4.87
CA ASP A 56 -13.96 4.41 -4.25
C ASP A 56 -13.20 5.42 -3.37
N LYS A 57 -12.19 4.95 -2.63
CA LYS A 57 -11.32 5.84 -1.84
C LYS A 57 -10.48 6.77 -2.73
N MET A 58 -10.02 6.29 -3.89
CA MET A 58 -9.32 7.13 -4.87
C MET A 58 -10.22 8.26 -5.39
N LYS A 59 -11.49 7.98 -5.67
CA LYS A 59 -12.45 9.01 -6.10
C LYS A 59 -12.70 10.04 -5.00
N GLU A 60 -12.89 9.59 -3.76
CA GLU A 60 -13.11 10.44 -2.60
C GLU A 60 -11.94 11.40 -2.35
N THR A 61 -10.72 10.89 -2.45
CA THR A 61 -9.49 11.64 -2.12
C THR A 61 -8.81 12.29 -3.32
N HIS A 62 -9.29 12.01 -4.54
CA HIS A 62 -8.63 12.39 -5.80
C HIS A 62 -7.20 11.85 -5.92
N ALA A 63 -6.94 10.67 -5.36
CA ALA A 63 -5.62 10.07 -5.37
C ALA A 63 -5.16 9.74 -6.80
N PRO A 64 -3.96 10.16 -7.22
CA PRO A 64 -3.43 9.90 -8.56
C PRO A 64 -3.01 8.44 -8.76
N ILE A 65 -2.73 7.74 -7.68
CA ILE A 65 -2.34 6.32 -7.69
C ILE A 65 -2.77 5.63 -6.40
N ALA A 66 -3.07 4.35 -6.54
CA ALA A 66 -3.21 3.41 -5.43
C ALA A 66 -2.63 2.05 -5.79
N GLY A 67 -2.38 1.21 -4.78
CA GLY A 67 -1.95 -0.16 -5.02
C GLY A 67 -2.13 -1.07 -3.82
N GLU A 68 -2.02 -2.36 -4.08
CA GLU A 68 -2.10 -3.41 -3.07
C GLU A 68 -0.78 -4.18 -2.97
N MET A 69 -0.53 -4.77 -1.81
CA MET A 69 0.61 -5.67 -1.61
C MET A 69 0.60 -6.84 -2.61
N SER A 70 -0.58 -7.28 -3.03
CA SER A 70 -0.77 -8.33 -4.05
C SER A 70 -0.28 -7.96 -5.44
N GLY A 71 -0.07 -6.65 -5.71
CA GLY A 71 0.41 -6.15 -7.01
C GLY A 71 -0.67 -5.51 -7.89
N HIS A 72 -1.91 -5.43 -7.43
CA HIS A 72 -2.94 -4.62 -8.11
C HIS A 72 -2.56 -3.15 -8.04
N MET A 73 -2.57 -2.45 -9.19
CA MET A 73 -2.15 -1.05 -9.31
C MET A 73 -3.20 -0.24 -10.08
N PHE A 74 -3.54 0.92 -9.52
CA PHE A 74 -4.59 1.78 -10.03
C PHE A 74 -4.02 3.19 -10.28
N PHE A 75 -4.06 3.66 -11.51
CA PHE A 75 -3.58 4.98 -11.88
C PHE A 75 -4.74 5.85 -12.39
N THR A 76 -4.96 7.01 -11.78
CA THR A 76 -5.80 8.07 -12.36
C THR A 76 -4.96 9.15 -13.02
N GLU A 77 -3.69 9.24 -12.65
CA GLU A 77 -2.71 10.06 -13.33
C GLU A 77 -2.31 9.41 -14.65
N GLY A 78 -2.78 9.97 -15.75
CA GLY A 78 -2.49 9.49 -17.10
C GLY A 78 -3.23 8.21 -17.50
N PHE A 79 -4.20 7.74 -16.70
CA PHE A 79 -5.01 6.57 -16.98
C PHE A 79 -6.41 6.66 -16.33
N TYR A 80 -7.23 5.62 -16.48
CA TYR A 80 -8.66 5.63 -16.12
C TYR A 80 -8.97 5.14 -14.70
N GLY A 81 -7.98 4.85 -13.87
CA GLY A 81 -8.18 4.32 -12.51
C GLY A 81 -8.56 2.84 -12.46
N HIS A 82 -8.34 2.10 -13.55
CA HIS A 82 -8.54 0.66 -13.58
C HIS A 82 -7.30 -0.07 -13.04
N ASP A 83 -7.52 -1.28 -12.52
CA ASP A 83 -6.47 -2.25 -12.29
C ASP A 83 -6.01 -2.81 -13.64
N ASP A 84 -4.82 -2.44 -14.05
CA ASP A 84 -4.26 -2.81 -15.36
C ASP A 84 -2.76 -3.13 -15.25
N ALA A 85 -2.45 -4.42 -15.29
CA ALA A 85 -1.08 -4.91 -15.17
C ALA A 85 -0.20 -4.53 -16.38
N VAL A 86 -0.79 -4.41 -17.57
CA VAL A 86 -0.06 -4.01 -18.79
C VAL A 86 0.35 -2.55 -18.69
N TYR A 87 -0.57 -1.69 -18.29
CA TYR A 87 -0.27 -0.27 -18.04
C TYR A 87 0.75 -0.11 -16.91
N GLY A 88 0.58 -0.83 -15.80
CA GLY A 88 1.54 -0.84 -14.69
C GLY A 88 2.94 -1.24 -15.16
N ALA A 89 3.06 -2.33 -15.94
CA ALA A 89 4.34 -2.78 -16.49
C ALA A 89 4.96 -1.70 -17.40
N ALA A 90 4.20 -1.08 -18.28
CA ALA A 90 4.68 0.00 -19.15
C ALA A 90 5.19 1.20 -18.32
N ARG A 91 4.50 1.56 -17.23
CA ARG A 91 4.94 2.60 -16.29
C ARG A 91 6.27 2.26 -15.62
N LEU A 92 6.44 1.00 -15.16
CA LEU A 92 7.70 0.55 -14.56
C LEU A 92 8.86 0.56 -15.56
N LEU A 93 8.62 0.07 -16.78
CA LEU A 93 9.63 0.09 -17.83
C LEU A 93 10.06 1.52 -18.18
N ARG A 94 9.14 2.47 -18.21
CA ARG A 94 9.47 3.88 -18.40
C ARG A 94 10.36 4.41 -17.27
N ILE A 95 10.02 4.15 -15.99
CA ILE A 95 10.84 4.57 -14.84
C ILE A 95 12.26 4.01 -14.95
N VAL A 96 12.41 2.74 -15.33
CA VAL A 96 13.70 2.09 -15.51
C VAL A 96 14.47 2.73 -16.67
N ALA A 97 13.80 2.95 -17.81
CA ALA A 97 14.42 3.56 -18.99
C ALA A 97 14.89 5.00 -18.73
N ASP A 98 14.04 5.81 -18.09
CA ASP A 98 14.34 7.22 -17.81
C ASP A 98 15.46 7.37 -16.76
N SER A 99 15.54 6.45 -15.80
CA SER A 99 16.56 6.47 -14.75
C SER A 99 17.90 5.89 -15.16
N GLY A 100 17.92 4.99 -16.13
CA GLY A 100 19.09 4.17 -16.50
C GLY A 100 19.53 3.18 -15.42
N LYS A 101 18.68 2.91 -14.41
CA LYS A 101 18.96 2.04 -13.27
C LYS A 101 18.06 0.80 -13.29
N SER A 102 18.55 -0.29 -12.73
CA SER A 102 17.74 -1.46 -12.46
C SER A 102 16.73 -1.21 -11.34
N VAL A 103 15.65 -2.00 -11.26
CA VAL A 103 14.66 -1.93 -10.18
C VAL A 103 15.29 -2.08 -8.79
N SER A 104 16.30 -2.96 -8.67
CA SER A 104 17.02 -3.18 -7.40
C SER A 104 17.83 -1.95 -6.98
N GLU A 105 18.45 -1.24 -7.92
CA GLU A 105 19.16 0.01 -7.63
C GLU A 105 18.18 1.14 -7.23
N LEU A 106 17.02 1.21 -7.88
CA LEU A 106 15.97 2.18 -7.55
C LEU A 106 15.35 1.97 -6.15
N LEU A 107 15.42 0.75 -5.62
CA LEU A 107 14.93 0.37 -4.29
C LEU A 107 16.05 0.20 -3.26
N ALA A 108 17.30 0.50 -3.60
CA ALA A 108 18.45 0.24 -2.72
C ALA A 108 18.40 1.06 -1.41
N ASP A 109 17.75 2.21 -1.42
CA ASP A 109 17.58 3.11 -0.28
C ASP A 109 16.34 2.81 0.59
N VAL A 110 15.48 1.87 0.15
CA VAL A 110 14.25 1.50 0.87
C VAL A 110 14.59 0.61 2.07
N PRO A 111 14.06 0.90 3.28
CA PRO A 111 14.26 0.07 4.44
C PRO A 111 13.79 -1.38 4.21
N LYS A 112 14.59 -2.33 4.67
CA LYS A 112 14.27 -3.77 4.56
C LYS A 112 13.75 -4.26 5.90
N PHE A 113 12.58 -4.89 5.87
CA PHE A 113 11.98 -5.56 7.03
C PHE A 113 12.00 -7.07 6.85
N VAL A 114 12.09 -7.78 7.96
CA VAL A 114 11.91 -9.24 7.99
C VAL A 114 10.40 -9.51 8.09
N SER A 115 9.91 -10.40 7.26
CA SER A 115 8.49 -10.77 7.23
C SER A 115 8.34 -12.24 7.62
N THR A 116 7.35 -12.54 8.47
CA THR A 116 6.92 -13.91 8.74
C THR A 116 6.02 -14.41 7.61
N PRO A 117 5.91 -15.74 7.42
CA PRO A 117 4.86 -16.30 6.56
C PRO A 117 3.47 -15.95 7.07
N GLU A 118 2.50 -15.88 6.14
CA GLU A 118 1.07 -15.79 6.49
C GLU A 118 0.65 -17.07 7.22
N LEU A 119 0.00 -16.92 8.37
CA LEU A 119 -0.59 -18.00 9.13
C LEU A 119 -2.12 -17.99 8.94
N ARG A 120 -2.68 -19.11 8.51
CA ARG A 120 -4.13 -19.27 8.34
C ARG A 120 -4.68 -20.14 9.45
N VAL A 121 -5.78 -19.70 10.05
CA VAL A 121 -6.48 -20.43 11.11
C VAL A 121 -7.91 -20.63 10.66
N ASP A 122 -8.35 -21.89 10.63
CA ASP A 122 -9.74 -22.23 10.32
C ASP A 122 -10.65 -21.82 11.47
N VAL A 123 -11.70 -21.09 11.14
CA VAL A 123 -12.72 -20.66 12.09
C VAL A 123 -14.11 -20.86 11.50
N PRO A 124 -15.14 -21.17 12.32
CA PRO A 124 -16.53 -21.24 11.86
C PRO A 124 -16.96 -19.90 11.24
N GLU A 125 -17.68 -19.97 10.12
CA GLU A 125 -18.11 -18.79 9.36
C GLU A 125 -18.90 -17.79 10.20
N GLU A 126 -19.77 -18.30 11.08
CA GLU A 126 -20.59 -17.49 11.98
C GLU A 126 -19.79 -16.74 13.06
N ARG A 127 -18.54 -17.15 13.31
CA ARG A 127 -17.67 -16.54 14.34
C ARG A 127 -16.59 -15.63 13.80
N LYS A 128 -16.29 -15.65 12.50
CA LYS A 128 -15.13 -14.97 11.94
C LYS A 128 -15.11 -13.46 12.25
N PHE A 129 -16.23 -12.78 12.11
CA PHE A 129 -16.30 -11.33 12.39
C PHE A 129 -16.18 -11.04 13.89
N ALA A 130 -16.83 -11.82 14.74
CA ALA A 130 -16.74 -11.65 16.19
C ALA A 130 -15.30 -11.85 16.70
N ILE A 131 -14.55 -12.79 16.14
CA ILE A 131 -13.13 -13.02 16.48
C ILE A 131 -12.29 -11.81 16.08
N VAL A 132 -12.54 -11.21 14.91
CA VAL A 132 -11.84 -10.00 14.47
C VAL A 132 -12.16 -8.82 15.39
N ASP A 133 -13.43 -8.62 15.74
CA ASP A 133 -13.87 -7.56 16.67
C ASP A 133 -13.25 -7.73 18.06
N ASP A 134 -13.16 -8.96 18.55
CA ASP A 134 -12.50 -9.28 19.81
C ASP A 134 -11.01 -8.97 19.76
N ALA A 135 -10.34 -9.32 18.66
CA ALA A 135 -8.93 -9.01 18.46
C ALA A 135 -8.69 -7.49 18.40
N VAL A 136 -9.53 -6.72 17.68
CA VAL A 136 -9.44 -5.26 17.65
C VAL A 136 -9.54 -4.68 19.06
N ARG A 137 -10.54 -5.11 19.86
CA ARG A 137 -10.70 -4.64 21.24
C ARG A 137 -9.50 -4.99 22.11
N TYR A 138 -9.04 -6.25 22.05
CA TYR A 138 -7.92 -6.73 22.85
C TYR A 138 -6.64 -5.95 22.60
N PHE A 139 -6.28 -5.74 21.32
CA PHE A 139 -5.03 -5.08 20.96
C PHE A 139 -5.09 -3.56 21.13
N ARG A 140 -6.24 -2.93 20.91
CA ARG A 140 -6.41 -1.47 21.09
C ARG A 140 -6.15 -1.03 22.54
N GLU A 141 -6.43 -1.87 23.52
CA GLU A 141 -6.14 -1.57 24.93
C GLU A 141 -4.65 -1.64 25.28
N ARG A 142 -3.81 -2.24 24.43
CA ARG A 142 -2.43 -2.60 24.74
C ARG A 142 -1.40 -2.03 23.79
N HIS A 143 -1.82 -1.68 22.60
CA HIS A 143 -0.94 -1.25 21.51
C HIS A 143 -1.61 -0.19 20.65
N GLU A 144 -0.81 0.54 19.91
CA GLU A 144 -1.31 1.33 18.79
C GLU A 144 -1.76 0.39 17.68
N VAL A 145 -2.95 0.63 17.13
CA VAL A 145 -3.54 -0.22 16.11
C VAL A 145 -4.11 0.58 14.95
N VAL A 146 -4.08 -0.01 13.76
CA VAL A 146 -4.85 0.41 12.60
C VAL A 146 -5.92 -0.63 12.34
N ASP A 147 -7.18 -0.24 12.47
CA ASP A 147 -8.36 -1.12 12.37
C ASP A 147 -9.22 -0.86 11.13
N VAL A 148 -8.57 -0.37 10.09
CA VAL A 148 -9.24 -0.05 8.82
C VAL A 148 -9.75 -1.32 8.11
N ASP A 149 -9.06 -2.46 8.30
CA ASP A 149 -9.41 -3.78 7.75
C ASP A 149 -8.83 -4.86 8.65
N GLY A 150 -9.64 -5.40 9.56
CA GLY A 150 -9.14 -6.23 10.65
C GLY A 150 -8.38 -5.41 11.69
N VAL A 151 -7.27 -5.93 12.19
CA VAL A 151 -6.40 -5.21 13.12
C VAL A 151 -4.93 -5.35 12.72
N ARG A 152 -4.29 -4.24 12.42
CA ARG A 152 -2.84 -4.13 12.28
C ARG A 152 -2.28 -3.55 13.57
N VAL A 153 -1.48 -4.33 14.28
CA VAL A 153 -0.89 -3.94 15.55
C VAL A 153 0.51 -3.39 15.34
N LEU A 154 0.84 -2.26 15.97
CA LEU A 154 2.16 -1.65 15.89
C LEU A 154 2.95 -1.97 17.17
N PHE A 155 4.13 -2.57 17.01
CA PHE A 155 5.00 -3.02 18.12
C PHE A 155 6.29 -2.18 18.23
N GLY A 156 6.26 -0.93 17.84
CA GLY A 156 7.44 -0.07 17.84
C GLY A 156 8.29 -0.25 16.58
N ASP A 157 9.07 -1.31 16.49
CA ASP A 157 9.94 -1.64 15.36
C ASP A 157 9.34 -2.68 14.38
N GLY A 158 8.10 -3.11 14.65
CA GLY A 158 7.36 -4.10 13.85
C GLY A 158 5.86 -3.85 13.81
N TRP A 159 5.14 -4.63 13.02
CA TRP A 159 3.68 -4.62 12.90
C TRP A 159 3.13 -6.02 12.61
#